data_cf2ecdb675a97630d520857c9b9b512d
#
_entry.id   cf2ecdb675a97630d520857c9b9b512d
#
_cell.length_a   1.000
_cell.length_b   1.000
_cell.length_c   1.000
_cell.angle_alpha   90.00
_cell.angle_beta   90.00
_cell.angle_gamma   90.00
#
_symmetry.space_group_name_H-M   'P 1'
#
loop_
_entity.id
_entity.type
_entity.pdbx_description
1 polymer ?
#
loop_
_entity_poly.entity_id
_entity_poly.type
_entity_poly.pdbx_seq_one_letter_code
_entity_poly.pdbx_strand_id
1 'polypeptide(L)'
;MPMTTQDLLDKITQLPERPIDVPTAPPIELVAFVVRWNRGLRQWKTTTLADFARVSVSTVERIERGERVSDDALDRIAQAFGYEAGYFTAPRLPLGAEEAAASLVETYSHLEIVPVGPMTTHRAVRDAARCDAVLIHRPEVSDVYDDDIAGLQEWLDLASFILSDIADPPPSARGRRDLYNDILACVGDLERRGLTVLSGVMPAPQDRLPDWKVAVVSITPRLTDPGAAKRRHLMVDRRVVTLPSGPKTT
;
A
#
# COMPACT_ATOMS: atom_id res chain seq x y z
N MET A 1 -12.69 -16.16 21.32
CA MET A 1 -12.44 -14.79 20.83
C MET A 1 -11.41 -14.85 19.72
N PRO A 2 -11.51 -14.07 18.66
CA PRO A 2 -10.46 -14.02 17.66
C PRO A 2 -9.19 -13.42 18.30
N MET A 3 -8.05 -14.08 18.14
CA MET A 3 -6.74 -13.62 18.60
C MET A 3 -6.38 -12.31 17.91
N THR A 4 -6.07 -11.28 18.67
CA THR A 4 -5.67 -9.97 18.13
C THR A 4 -4.20 -9.97 17.71
N THR A 5 -3.76 -8.95 16.99
CA THR A 5 -2.33 -8.76 16.67
C THR A 5 -1.51 -8.55 17.94
N GLN A 6 -2.08 -7.87 18.94
CA GLN A 6 -1.43 -7.65 20.23
C GLN A 6 -1.23 -8.97 20.98
N ASP A 7 -2.24 -9.86 21.00
CA ASP A 7 -2.10 -11.18 21.61
C ASP A 7 -0.97 -12.03 20.99
N LEU A 8 -0.74 -11.85 19.66
CA LEU A 8 0.39 -12.52 18.99
C LEU A 8 1.74 -11.91 19.38
N LEU A 9 1.83 -10.59 19.46
CA LEU A 9 3.05 -9.90 19.90
C LEU A 9 3.40 -10.31 21.33
N ASP A 10 2.42 -10.33 22.23
CA ASP A 10 2.61 -10.73 23.61
C ASP A 10 3.09 -12.20 23.73
N LYS A 11 2.58 -13.10 22.88
CA LYS A 11 3.08 -14.48 22.80
C LYS A 11 4.50 -14.55 22.25
N ILE A 12 4.83 -13.76 21.22
CA ILE A 12 6.18 -13.72 20.63
C ILE A 12 7.19 -13.23 21.67
N THR A 13 6.85 -12.22 22.46
CA THR A 13 7.75 -11.72 23.52
C THR A 13 7.94 -12.68 24.68
N GLN A 14 7.03 -13.66 24.86
CA GLN A 14 7.11 -14.71 25.87
C GLN A 14 7.82 -15.97 25.37
N LEU A 15 8.18 -16.03 24.07
CA LEU A 15 8.94 -17.18 23.55
C LEU A 15 10.31 -17.27 24.25
N PRO A 16 10.77 -18.50 24.57
CA PRO A 16 12.10 -18.67 25.13
C PRO A 16 13.17 -18.15 24.16
N GLU A 17 14.21 -17.54 24.71
CA GLU A 17 15.37 -17.15 23.93
C GLU A 17 15.93 -18.37 23.19
N ARG A 18 16.20 -18.18 21.91
CA ARG A 18 16.76 -19.24 21.06
C ARG A 18 18.26 -19.08 20.94
N PRO A 19 19.01 -20.19 20.91
CA PRO A 19 20.42 -20.10 20.58
C PRO A 19 20.61 -19.45 19.22
N ILE A 20 21.46 -18.41 19.15
CA ILE A 20 21.71 -17.66 17.92
C ILE A 20 22.53 -18.47 16.90
N ASP A 21 23.25 -19.47 17.39
CA ASP A 21 24.16 -20.34 16.64
C ASP A 21 23.52 -21.66 16.14
N VAL A 22 22.26 -21.90 16.48
CA VAL A 22 21.56 -23.15 16.09
C VAL A 22 20.43 -22.85 15.11
N PRO A 23 20.49 -23.37 13.86
CA PRO A 23 19.40 -23.21 12.91
C PRO A 23 18.11 -23.83 13.44
N THR A 24 17.06 -23.06 13.53
CA THR A 24 15.73 -23.50 13.96
C THR A 24 14.65 -23.01 13.01
N ALA A 25 13.59 -23.80 12.85
CA ALA A 25 12.42 -23.34 12.10
C ALA A 25 11.74 -22.16 12.83
N PRO A 26 11.16 -21.18 12.11
CA PRO A 26 10.43 -20.08 12.73
C PRO A 26 9.33 -20.60 13.67
N PRO A 27 9.11 -19.97 14.85
CA PRO A 27 7.98 -20.27 15.70
C PRO A 27 6.67 -20.02 14.97
N ILE A 28 5.66 -20.83 15.23
CA ILE A 28 4.36 -20.69 14.59
C ILE A 28 3.69 -19.35 14.92
N GLU A 29 3.96 -18.77 16.09
CA GLU A 29 3.48 -17.45 16.51
C GLU A 29 4.08 -16.35 15.63
N LEU A 30 5.37 -16.44 15.30
CA LEU A 30 6.04 -15.52 14.38
C LEU A 30 5.50 -15.67 12.96
N VAL A 31 5.30 -16.92 12.51
CA VAL A 31 4.68 -17.20 11.19
C VAL A 31 3.28 -16.60 11.14
N ALA A 32 2.46 -16.79 12.17
CA ALA A 32 1.13 -16.21 12.28
C ALA A 32 1.14 -14.68 12.18
N PHE A 33 2.08 -14.04 12.89
CA PHE A 33 2.26 -12.60 12.85
C PHE A 33 2.63 -12.14 11.43
N VAL A 34 3.64 -12.76 10.81
CA VAL A 34 4.11 -12.41 9.46
C VAL A 34 3.01 -12.61 8.41
N VAL A 35 2.26 -13.71 8.48
CA VAL A 35 1.14 -13.98 7.56
C VAL A 35 0.05 -12.91 7.71
N ARG A 36 -0.37 -12.63 8.94
CA ARG A 36 -1.37 -11.61 9.23
C ARG A 36 -0.91 -10.22 8.80
N TRP A 37 0.35 -9.88 9.07
CA TRP A 37 0.97 -8.63 8.68
C TRP A 37 1.00 -8.46 7.15
N ASN A 38 1.55 -9.44 6.43
CA ASN A 38 1.63 -9.41 4.97
C ASN A 38 0.26 -9.33 4.31
N ARG A 39 -0.73 -10.06 4.82
CA ARG A 39 -2.11 -9.98 4.35
C ARG A 39 -2.70 -8.60 4.62
N GLY A 40 -2.47 -8.04 5.80
CA GLY A 40 -2.89 -6.69 6.16
C GLY A 40 -2.28 -5.61 5.27
N LEU A 41 -0.98 -5.68 5.01
CA LEU A 41 -0.26 -4.77 4.11
C LEU A 41 -0.86 -4.77 2.69
N ARG A 42 -1.22 -5.95 2.18
CA ARG A 42 -1.86 -6.11 0.86
C ARG A 42 -3.36 -5.85 0.88
N GLN A 43 -3.92 -5.59 2.05
CA GLN A 43 -5.36 -5.42 2.29
C GLN A 43 -6.21 -6.60 1.80
N TRP A 44 -5.63 -7.80 1.78
CA TRP A 44 -6.32 -9.01 1.38
C TRP A 44 -7.26 -9.50 2.48
N LYS A 45 -8.40 -10.03 2.06
CA LYS A 45 -9.27 -10.82 2.96
C LYS A 45 -8.65 -12.20 3.18
N THR A 46 -9.04 -12.89 4.24
CA THR A 46 -8.65 -14.29 4.45
C THR A 46 -9.04 -15.19 3.28
N THR A 47 -10.18 -14.93 2.66
CA THR A 47 -10.64 -15.61 1.44
C THR A 47 -9.70 -15.36 0.26
N THR A 48 -9.28 -14.12 0.05
CA THR A 48 -8.35 -13.74 -1.02
C THR A 48 -7.00 -14.45 -0.88
N LEU A 49 -6.44 -14.47 0.34
CA LEU A 49 -5.20 -15.21 0.58
C LEU A 49 -5.38 -16.73 0.39
N ALA A 50 -6.52 -17.27 0.81
CA ALA A 50 -6.85 -18.68 0.63
C ALA A 50 -6.90 -19.07 -0.86
N ASP A 51 -7.51 -18.22 -1.68
CA ASP A 51 -7.61 -18.41 -3.14
C ASP A 51 -6.22 -18.36 -3.81
N PHE A 52 -5.40 -17.34 -3.50
CA PHE A 52 -4.04 -17.23 -4.06
C PHE A 52 -3.13 -18.39 -3.63
N ALA A 53 -3.22 -18.81 -2.37
CA ALA A 53 -2.42 -19.91 -1.84
C ALA A 53 -3.02 -21.30 -2.18
N ARG A 54 -4.21 -21.37 -2.76
CA ARG A 54 -4.94 -22.62 -3.04
C ARG A 54 -5.08 -23.50 -1.79
N VAL A 55 -5.43 -22.87 -0.67
CA VAL A 55 -5.74 -23.54 0.61
C VAL A 55 -7.15 -23.19 1.05
N SER A 56 -7.66 -23.87 2.08
CA SER A 56 -8.98 -23.51 2.64
C SER A 56 -8.90 -22.23 3.47
N VAL A 57 -10.00 -21.48 3.56
CA VAL A 57 -10.11 -20.31 4.44
C VAL A 57 -9.80 -20.69 5.88
N SER A 58 -10.29 -21.85 6.32
CA SER A 58 -10.01 -22.36 7.67
C SER A 58 -8.52 -22.64 7.92
N THR A 59 -7.76 -23.00 6.87
CA THR A 59 -6.30 -23.15 6.96
C THR A 59 -5.63 -21.80 7.23
N VAL A 60 -6.01 -20.75 6.49
CA VAL A 60 -5.50 -19.39 6.73
C VAL A 60 -5.83 -18.92 8.15
N GLU A 61 -7.07 -19.11 8.58
CA GLU A 61 -7.50 -18.73 9.94
C GLU A 61 -6.73 -19.47 11.04
N ARG A 62 -6.46 -20.77 10.84
CA ARG A 62 -5.64 -21.56 11.76
C ARG A 62 -4.21 -21.04 11.85
N ILE A 63 -3.58 -20.77 10.70
CA ILE A 63 -2.23 -20.17 10.67
C ILE A 63 -2.24 -18.84 11.43
N GLU A 64 -3.21 -17.96 11.16
CA GLU A 64 -3.30 -16.65 11.81
C GLU A 64 -3.60 -16.71 13.32
N ARG A 65 -4.10 -17.84 13.82
CA ARG A 65 -4.22 -18.12 15.26
C ARG A 65 -2.97 -18.73 15.89
N GLY A 66 -1.92 -18.99 15.10
CA GLY A 66 -0.72 -19.66 15.58
C GLY A 66 -0.92 -21.16 15.77
N GLU A 67 -1.87 -21.76 15.08
CA GLU A 67 -2.10 -23.19 15.10
C GLU A 67 -1.26 -23.89 14.02
N ARG A 68 -0.74 -25.07 14.33
CA ARG A 68 0.04 -25.84 13.36
C ARG A 68 -0.83 -26.30 12.19
N VAL A 69 -0.28 -26.18 10.98
CA VAL A 69 -0.79 -26.71 9.72
C VAL A 69 0.31 -27.53 9.03
N SER A 70 0.04 -28.09 7.86
CA SER A 70 1.06 -28.78 7.08
C SER A 70 2.09 -27.82 6.50
N ASP A 71 3.32 -28.29 6.33
CA ASP A 71 4.40 -27.52 5.70
C ASP A 71 4.04 -27.13 4.26
N ASP A 72 3.38 -28.00 3.50
CA ASP A 72 2.84 -27.69 2.16
C ASP A 72 1.88 -26.48 2.17
N ALA A 73 1.03 -26.37 3.19
CA ALA A 73 0.15 -25.21 3.30
C ALA A 73 0.93 -23.93 3.62
N LEU A 74 1.96 -23.99 4.46
CA LEU A 74 2.83 -22.87 4.76
C LEU A 74 3.63 -22.43 3.53
N ASP A 75 4.13 -23.37 2.74
CA ASP A 75 4.85 -23.07 1.50
C ASP A 75 3.96 -22.41 0.45
N ARG A 76 2.72 -22.87 0.30
CA ARG A 76 1.75 -22.22 -0.59
C ARG A 76 1.40 -20.80 -0.13
N ILE A 77 1.27 -20.57 1.16
CA ILE A 77 1.07 -19.23 1.71
C ILE A 77 2.30 -18.34 1.46
N ALA A 78 3.51 -18.87 1.65
CA ALA A 78 4.74 -18.16 1.34
C ALA A 78 4.79 -17.74 -0.14
N GLN A 79 4.51 -18.68 -1.05
CA GLN A 79 4.46 -18.41 -2.49
C GLN A 79 3.39 -17.38 -2.87
N ALA A 80 2.22 -17.40 -2.24
CA ALA A 80 1.19 -16.40 -2.47
C ALA A 80 1.64 -14.98 -2.09
N PHE A 81 2.58 -14.84 -1.16
CA PHE A 81 3.22 -13.57 -0.83
C PHE A 81 4.44 -13.24 -1.69
N GLY A 82 4.86 -14.15 -2.59
CA GLY A 82 6.05 -13.99 -3.42
C GLY A 82 7.35 -14.43 -2.74
N TYR A 83 7.28 -15.17 -1.64
CA TYR A 83 8.42 -15.78 -0.98
C TYR A 83 8.73 -17.16 -1.57
N GLU A 84 9.98 -17.62 -1.39
CA GLU A 84 10.37 -18.97 -1.80
C GLU A 84 9.74 -20.06 -0.90
N ALA A 85 9.64 -21.27 -1.42
CA ALA A 85 9.27 -22.44 -0.61
C ALA A 85 10.28 -22.61 0.54
N GLY A 86 9.79 -23.03 1.71
CA GLY A 86 10.62 -23.12 2.91
C GLY A 86 10.73 -21.82 3.70
N TYR A 87 10.22 -20.71 3.20
CA TYR A 87 10.31 -19.42 3.92
C TYR A 87 9.77 -19.47 5.36
N PHE A 88 8.72 -20.25 5.60
CA PHE A 88 8.11 -20.43 6.92
C PHE A 88 8.50 -21.74 7.62
N THR A 89 9.19 -22.66 6.93
CA THR A 89 9.42 -24.03 7.41
C THR A 89 10.91 -24.38 7.55
N ALA A 90 11.77 -23.78 6.70
CA ALA A 90 13.19 -24.11 6.69
C ALA A 90 13.90 -23.62 7.98
N PRO A 91 14.74 -24.45 8.61
CA PRO A 91 15.59 -24.02 9.70
C PRO A 91 16.57 -22.95 9.26
N ARG A 92 16.70 -21.88 10.05
CA ARG A 92 17.64 -20.79 9.82
C ARG A 92 18.16 -20.25 11.16
N LEU A 93 19.28 -19.60 11.12
CA LEU A 93 19.79 -18.90 12.30
C LEU A 93 18.85 -17.76 12.67
N PRO A 94 18.43 -17.63 13.92
CA PRO A 94 17.64 -16.48 14.36
C PRO A 94 18.50 -15.22 14.23
N LEU A 95 17.92 -14.17 13.67
CA LEU A 95 18.53 -12.85 13.65
C LEU A 95 18.55 -12.25 15.06
N GLY A 96 19.60 -11.57 15.43
CA GLY A 96 19.62 -10.73 16.62
C GLY A 96 18.58 -9.59 16.52
N ALA A 97 18.17 -9.02 17.64
CA ALA A 97 17.13 -7.98 17.64
C ALA A 97 17.52 -6.75 16.78
N GLU A 98 18.78 -6.33 16.83
CA GLU A 98 19.28 -5.22 16.01
C GLU A 98 19.30 -5.56 14.52
N GLU A 99 19.76 -6.76 14.19
CA GLU A 99 19.82 -7.25 12.81
C GLU A 99 18.43 -7.45 12.22
N ALA A 100 17.49 -7.98 13.02
CA ALA A 100 16.08 -8.10 12.63
C ALA A 100 15.44 -6.72 12.42
N ALA A 101 15.71 -5.74 13.28
CA ALA A 101 15.24 -4.37 13.12
C ALA A 101 15.84 -3.71 11.87
N ALA A 102 17.14 -3.88 11.62
CA ALA A 102 17.79 -3.37 10.41
C ALA A 102 17.20 -3.98 9.14
N SER A 103 16.97 -5.30 9.13
CA SER A 103 16.33 -6.00 8.01
C SER A 103 14.89 -5.52 7.76
N LEU A 104 14.12 -5.25 8.80
CA LEU A 104 12.78 -4.67 8.68
C LEU A 104 12.83 -3.26 8.10
N VAL A 105 13.75 -2.41 8.58
CA VAL A 105 13.94 -1.07 8.05
C VAL A 105 14.33 -1.13 6.58
N GLU A 106 15.28 -1.97 6.20
CA GLU A 106 15.69 -2.16 4.80
C GLU A 106 14.51 -2.59 3.92
N THR A 107 13.72 -3.56 4.40
CA THR A 107 12.60 -4.13 3.64
C THR A 107 11.43 -3.16 3.49
N TYR A 108 11.14 -2.34 4.51
CA TYR A 108 9.89 -1.56 4.58
C TYR A 108 10.06 -0.05 4.63
N SER A 109 11.30 0.47 4.77
CA SER A 109 11.56 1.92 4.86
C SER A 109 11.11 2.73 3.64
N HIS A 110 10.94 2.06 2.50
CA HIS A 110 10.47 2.68 1.27
C HIS A 110 8.94 2.77 1.18
N LEU A 111 8.21 2.14 2.11
CA LEU A 111 6.76 2.16 2.13
C LEU A 111 6.26 3.32 2.99
N GLU A 112 5.28 4.05 2.46
CA GLU A 112 4.62 5.15 3.13
C GLU A 112 3.15 4.81 3.35
N ILE A 113 2.64 5.06 4.56
CA ILE A 113 1.22 4.90 4.88
C ILE A 113 0.52 6.24 4.65
N VAL A 114 -0.19 6.33 3.54
CA VAL A 114 -0.85 7.55 3.09
C VAL A 114 -2.31 7.56 3.57
N PRO A 115 -2.74 8.53 4.39
CA PRO A 115 -4.14 8.73 4.68
C PRO A 115 -4.92 9.09 3.41
N VAL A 116 -6.03 8.40 3.16
CA VAL A 116 -6.86 8.64 1.97
C VAL A 116 -8.34 8.77 2.31
N GLY A 117 -9.06 9.45 1.44
CA GLY A 117 -10.51 9.57 1.48
C GLY A 117 -11.10 9.67 0.07
N PRO A 118 -12.44 9.59 -0.06
CA PRO A 118 -13.11 9.74 -1.36
C PRO A 118 -12.78 11.08 -2.02
N MET A 119 -12.44 11.05 -3.31
CA MET A 119 -12.15 12.25 -4.10
C MET A 119 -13.46 12.85 -4.65
N THR A 120 -14.34 13.29 -3.75
CA THR A 120 -15.70 13.76 -4.09
C THR A 120 -15.94 15.24 -3.75
N THR A 121 -14.93 15.98 -3.32
CA THR A 121 -15.07 17.36 -2.88
C THR A 121 -14.05 18.27 -3.53
N HIS A 122 -14.41 19.57 -3.72
CA HIS A 122 -13.48 20.60 -4.16
C HIS A 122 -12.22 20.68 -3.29
N ARG A 123 -12.34 20.38 -1.99
CA ARG A 123 -11.20 20.35 -1.09
C ARG A 123 -10.21 19.24 -1.49
N ALA A 124 -10.71 18.03 -1.72
CA ALA A 124 -9.87 16.90 -2.12
C ALA A 124 -9.14 17.19 -3.46
N VAL A 125 -9.85 17.75 -4.45
CA VAL A 125 -9.27 18.17 -5.72
C VAL A 125 -8.20 19.25 -5.52
N ARG A 126 -8.52 20.29 -4.75
CA ARG A 126 -7.58 21.37 -4.46
C ARG A 126 -6.32 20.88 -3.75
N ASP A 127 -6.49 19.97 -2.77
CA ASP A 127 -5.38 19.45 -1.99
C ASP A 127 -4.47 18.58 -2.88
N ALA A 128 -5.03 17.83 -3.84
CA ALA A 128 -4.27 17.09 -4.85
C ALA A 128 -3.57 18.03 -5.85
N ALA A 129 -4.28 19.02 -6.40
CA ALA A 129 -3.75 19.94 -7.37
C ALA A 129 -2.67 20.93 -6.83
N ARG A 130 -2.48 21.00 -5.52
CA ARG A 130 -1.41 21.79 -4.88
C ARG A 130 -0.16 20.99 -4.56
N CYS A 131 -0.11 19.75 -4.99
CA CYS A 131 1.05 18.90 -4.84
C CYS A 131 2.03 19.10 -5.99
N ASP A 132 3.30 18.81 -5.73
CA ASP A 132 4.38 18.95 -6.72
C ASP A 132 4.34 17.85 -7.79
N ALA A 133 3.68 16.72 -7.48
CA ALA A 133 3.47 15.61 -8.39
C ALA A 133 2.18 14.85 -8.08
N VAL A 134 1.68 14.09 -9.06
CA VAL A 134 0.54 13.19 -8.94
C VAL A 134 0.98 11.76 -9.19
N LEU A 135 0.69 10.86 -8.26
CA LEU A 135 0.89 9.43 -8.40
C LEU A 135 -0.46 8.73 -8.57
N ILE A 136 -0.67 8.14 -9.72
CA ILE A 136 -1.84 7.28 -9.97
C ILE A 136 -1.53 5.85 -9.49
N HIS A 137 -2.18 5.44 -8.42
CA HIS A 137 -2.12 4.09 -7.88
C HIS A 137 -3.34 3.30 -8.37
N ARG A 138 -3.15 2.39 -9.33
CA ARG A 138 -4.23 1.66 -10.01
C ARG A 138 -4.03 0.14 -10.01
N PRO A 139 -4.03 -0.53 -8.85
CA PRO A 139 -3.86 -1.97 -8.80
C PRO A 139 -5.05 -2.67 -9.47
N GLU A 140 -4.76 -3.67 -10.31
CA GLU A 140 -5.75 -4.54 -10.96
C GLU A 140 -6.82 -3.81 -11.81
N VAL A 141 -6.55 -2.58 -12.25
CA VAL A 141 -7.44 -1.87 -13.18
C VAL A 141 -7.16 -2.32 -14.59
N SER A 142 -8.21 -2.70 -15.33
CA SER A 142 -8.11 -3.10 -16.74
C SER A 142 -7.74 -1.92 -17.64
N ASP A 143 -6.98 -2.20 -18.70
CA ASP A 143 -6.53 -1.22 -19.70
C ASP A 143 -7.70 -0.51 -20.42
N VAL A 144 -8.92 -1.06 -20.35
CA VAL A 144 -10.13 -0.42 -20.89
C VAL A 144 -10.43 0.95 -20.26
N TYR A 145 -9.81 1.28 -19.14
CA TYR A 145 -9.94 2.55 -18.43
C TYR A 145 -8.75 3.49 -18.64
N ASP A 146 -7.74 3.10 -19.42
CA ASP A 146 -6.50 3.85 -19.55
C ASP A 146 -6.72 5.29 -20.04
N ASP A 147 -7.58 5.48 -21.04
CA ASP A 147 -7.89 6.81 -21.58
C ASP A 147 -8.60 7.70 -20.54
N ASP A 148 -9.53 7.15 -19.78
CA ASP A 148 -10.25 7.91 -18.74
C ASP A 148 -9.31 8.28 -17.57
N ILE A 149 -8.39 7.37 -17.22
CA ILE A 149 -7.41 7.60 -16.16
C ILE A 149 -6.38 8.62 -16.60
N ALA A 150 -5.91 8.52 -17.84
CA ALA A 150 -5.01 9.51 -18.44
C ALA A 150 -5.67 10.91 -18.49
N GLY A 151 -6.95 10.97 -18.89
CA GLY A 151 -7.71 12.21 -18.86
C GLY A 151 -7.83 12.83 -17.46
N LEU A 152 -8.08 12.02 -16.43
CA LEU A 152 -8.07 12.50 -15.05
C LEU A 152 -6.69 13.03 -14.64
N GLN A 153 -5.62 12.35 -15.02
CA GLN A 153 -4.25 12.79 -14.74
C GLN A 153 -3.95 14.13 -15.43
N GLU A 154 -4.26 14.25 -16.71
CA GLU A 154 -4.08 15.51 -17.47
C GLU A 154 -4.84 16.68 -16.81
N TRP A 155 -6.06 16.46 -16.36
CA TRP A 155 -6.83 17.47 -15.63
C TRP A 155 -6.19 17.86 -14.29
N LEU A 156 -5.61 16.93 -13.57
CA LEU A 156 -4.91 17.22 -12.31
C LEU A 156 -3.61 17.97 -12.55
N ASP A 157 -2.85 17.60 -13.58
CA ASP A 157 -1.62 18.28 -13.98
C ASP A 157 -1.92 19.71 -14.45
N LEU A 158 -2.97 19.90 -15.26
CA LEU A 158 -3.46 21.22 -15.68
C LEU A 158 -3.88 22.06 -14.47
N ALA A 159 -4.61 21.47 -13.53
CA ALA A 159 -5.02 22.16 -12.32
C ALA A 159 -3.84 22.57 -11.44
N SER A 160 -2.83 21.71 -11.32
CA SER A 160 -1.58 22.03 -10.62
C SER A 160 -0.88 23.24 -11.26
N PHE A 161 -0.76 23.25 -12.59
CA PHE A 161 -0.17 24.37 -13.32
C PHE A 161 -0.98 25.68 -13.12
N ILE A 162 -2.30 25.64 -13.32
CA ILE A 162 -3.19 26.82 -13.20
C ILE A 162 -3.20 27.37 -11.76
N LEU A 163 -3.08 26.52 -10.75
CA LEU A 163 -3.11 26.91 -9.35
C LEU A 163 -1.74 27.22 -8.77
N SER A 164 -0.69 27.03 -9.54
CA SER A 164 0.67 27.41 -9.14
C SER A 164 0.84 28.93 -9.11
N ASP A 165 1.83 29.41 -8.37
CA ASP A 165 2.17 30.84 -8.30
C ASP A 165 2.76 31.38 -9.61
N ILE A 166 2.97 30.53 -10.62
CA ILE A 166 3.53 30.86 -11.93
C ILE A 166 2.43 31.34 -12.90
N ALA A 167 1.17 30.98 -12.64
CA ALA A 167 0.06 31.36 -13.53
C ALA A 167 -0.22 32.88 -13.49
N ASP A 168 -0.11 33.51 -14.62
CA ASP A 168 -0.38 34.95 -14.79
C ASP A 168 -1.33 35.18 -15.99
N PRO A 169 -2.52 35.72 -15.76
CA PRO A 169 -3.11 36.11 -14.47
C PRO A 169 -3.59 34.90 -13.67
N PRO A 170 -3.63 35.00 -12.34
CA PRO A 170 -4.15 33.92 -11.50
C PRO A 170 -5.65 33.70 -11.79
N PRO A 171 -6.13 32.45 -11.74
CA PRO A 171 -7.51 32.14 -12.08
C PRO A 171 -8.50 32.77 -11.11
N SER A 172 -9.63 33.25 -11.65
CA SER A 172 -10.72 33.78 -10.83
C SER A 172 -11.31 32.73 -9.91
N ALA A 173 -12.01 33.17 -8.86
CA ALA A 173 -12.71 32.25 -7.96
C ALA A 173 -13.74 31.36 -8.68
N ARG A 174 -14.36 31.89 -9.77
CA ARG A 174 -15.28 31.13 -10.62
C ARG A 174 -14.50 30.10 -11.45
N GLY A 175 -13.44 30.50 -12.12
CA GLY A 175 -12.62 29.60 -12.95
C GLY A 175 -12.03 28.43 -12.12
N ARG A 176 -11.58 28.70 -10.90
CA ARG A 176 -11.13 27.61 -10.00
C ARG A 176 -12.26 26.63 -9.66
N ARG A 177 -13.48 27.14 -9.46
CA ARG A 177 -14.62 26.28 -9.16
C ARG A 177 -15.04 25.44 -10.36
N ASP A 178 -15.04 26.03 -11.53
CA ASP A 178 -15.36 25.32 -12.78
C ASP A 178 -14.34 24.22 -13.03
N LEU A 179 -13.03 24.49 -12.90
CA LEU A 179 -11.97 23.50 -12.99
C LEU A 179 -12.15 22.33 -12.00
N TYR A 180 -12.51 22.62 -10.74
CA TYR A 180 -12.76 21.55 -9.76
C TYR A 180 -13.98 20.71 -10.12
N ASN A 181 -15.02 21.32 -10.69
CA ASN A 181 -16.20 20.60 -11.16
C ASN A 181 -15.87 19.68 -12.32
N ASP A 182 -15.02 20.11 -13.27
CA ASP A 182 -14.61 19.28 -14.41
C ASP A 182 -13.81 18.05 -13.94
N ILE A 183 -12.89 18.22 -13.00
CA ILE A 183 -12.15 17.11 -12.40
C ILE A 183 -13.10 16.16 -11.65
N LEU A 184 -14.04 16.70 -10.87
CA LEU A 184 -15.02 15.86 -10.16
C LEU A 184 -15.98 15.14 -11.12
N ALA A 185 -16.25 15.71 -12.29
CA ALA A 185 -17.02 15.03 -13.35
C ALA A 185 -16.26 13.81 -13.86
N CYS A 186 -14.94 13.93 -14.16
CA CYS A 186 -14.09 12.79 -14.54
C CYS A 186 -14.07 11.70 -13.46
N VAL A 187 -13.90 12.08 -12.19
CA VAL A 187 -13.97 11.14 -11.06
C VAL A 187 -15.33 10.45 -11.01
N GLY A 188 -16.43 11.20 -11.17
CA GLY A 188 -17.79 10.66 -11.20
C GLY A 188 -18.02 9.68 -12.35
N ASP A 189 -17.40 9.91 -13.50
CA ASP A 189 -17.46 9.01 -14.65
C ASP A 189 -16.78 7.67 -14.37
N LEU A 190 -15.57 7.69 -13.80
CA LEU A 190 -14.87 6.49 -13.34
C LEU A 190 -15.69 5.73 -12.30
N GLU A 191 -16.30 6.45 -11.33
CA GLU A 191 -17.12 5.85 -10.30
C GLU A 191 -18.41 5.22 -10.84
N ARG A 192 -19.05 5.84 -11.83
CA ARG A 192 -20.23 5.27 -12.52
C ARG A 192 -19.89 4.00 -13.29
N ARG A 193 -18.67 3.87 -13.79
CA ARG A 193 -18.16 2.66 -14.46
C ARG A 193 -17.67 1.58 -13.50
N GLY A 194 -17.91 1.72 -12.19
CA GLY A 194 -17.65 0.68 -11.18
C GLY A 194 -16.27 0.76 -10.54
N LEU A 195 -15.58 1.88 -10.67
CA LEU A 195 -14.33 2.14 -9.96
C LEU A 195 -14.59 2.88 -8.64
N THR A 196 -13.63 2.89 -7.75
CA THR A 196 -13.57 3.74 -6.55
C THR A 196 -12.36 4.63 -6.68
N VAL A 197 -12.53 5.94 -6.50
CA VAL A 197 -11.45 6.92 -6.57
C VAL A 197 -11.23 7.52 -5.17
N LEU A 198 -10.04 7.31 -4.63
CA LEU A 198 -9.60 7.88 -3.36
C LEU A 198 -8.41 8.80 -3.61
N SER A 199 -8.27 9.82 -2.79
CA SER A 199 -7.10 10.70 -2.83
C SER A 199 -6.51 10.93 -1.45
N GLY A 200 -5.19 11.14 -1.42
CA GLY A 200 -4.42 11.50 -0.24
C GLY A 200 -3.18 12.27 -0.63
N VAL A 201 -2.44 12.75 0.35
CA VAL A 201 -1.17 13.46 0.12
C VAL A 201 -0.10 12.82 0.98
N MET A 202 1.06 12.58 0.39
CA MET A 202 2.23 12.09 1.10
C MET A 202 3.44 13.00 0.90
N PRO A 203 4.36 13.09 1.88
CA PRO A 203 5.66 13.68 1.67
C PRO A 203 6.53 12.73 0.83
N ALA A 204 7.33 13.29 -0.05
CA ALA A 204 8.35 12.56 -0.81
C ALA A 204 9.70 13.28 -0.65
N PRO A 205 10.49 12.93 0.38
CA PRO A 205 11.80 13.50 0.60
C PRO A 205 12.70 13.31 -0.63
N GLN A 206 13.39 14.38 -1.03
CA GLN A 206 14.31 14.40 -2.16
C GLN A 206 15.75 14.62 -1.65
N ASP A 207 16.71 13.90 -2.25
CA ASP A 207 18.10 13.87 -1.75
C ASP A 207 18.79 15.25 -1.76
N ARG A 208 18.47 16.13 -2.72
CA ARG A 208 19.13 17.45 -2.92
C ARG A 208 18.19 18.58 -3.26
N LEU A 209 16.89 18.35 -3.21
CA LEU A 209 15.85 19.30 -3.52
C LEU A 209 14.93 19.47 -2.32
N PRO A 210 14.11 20.51 -2.27
CA PRO A 210 13.04 20.59 -1.29
C PRO A 210 12.14 19.34 -1.34
N ASP A 211 11.66 18.91 -0.18
CA ASP A 211 10.72 17.78 -0.10
C ASP A 211 9.47 18.07 -0.93
N TRP A 212 9.09 17.09 -1.74
CA TRP A 212 7.86 17.16 -2.51
C TRP A 212 6.66 16.73 -1.70
N LYS A 213 5.54 17.35 -2.02
CA LYS A 213 4.21 16.82 -1.69
C LYS A 213 3.67 16.10 -2.90
N VAL A 214 3.29 14.84 -2.74
CA VAL A 214 2.77 14.01 -3.83
C VAL A 214 1.32 13.69 -3.55
N ALA A 215 0.45 14.04 -4.49
CA ALA A 215 -0.93 13.58 -4.47
C ALA A 215 -0.97 12.11 -4.88
N VAL A 216 -1.53 11.26 -4.04
CA VAL A 216 -1.80 9.87 -4.35
C VAL A 216 -3.25 9.74 -4.73
N VAL A 217 -3.54 9.38 -5.98
CA VAL A 217 -4.89 9.10 -6.46
C VAL A 217 -5.00 7.60 -6.68
N SER A 218 -5.78 6.93 -5.83
CA SER A 218 -5.99 5.48 -5.93
C SER A 218 -7.29 5.17 -6.64
N ILE A 219 -7.17 4.39 -7.71
CA ILE A 219 -8.30 3.93 -8.52
C ILE A 219 -8.38 2.41 -8.39
N THR A 220 -9.52 1.88 -7.92
CA THR A 220 -9.66 0.46 -7.62
C THR A 220 -11.01 -0.05 -8.10
N PRO A 221 -11.07 -1.20 -8.81
CA PRO A 221 -12.34 -1.78 -9.25
C PRO A 221 -13.18 -2.25 -8.04
N ARG A 222 -14.45 -1.84 -7.98
CA ARG A 222 -15.38 -2.27 -6.91
C ARG A 222 -15.68 -3.76 -6.96
N LEU A 223 -15.58 -4.36 -8.15
CA LEU A 223 -15.85 -5.77 -8.34
C LEU A 223 -14.81 -6.66 -7.64
N THR A 224 -13.53 -6.32 -7.79
CA THR A 224 -12.42 -7.06 -7.16
C THR A 224 -12.21 -6.64 -5.71
N ASP A 225 -12.50 -5.38 -5.37
CA ASP A 225 -12.38 -4.85 -4.03
C ASP A 225 -13.59 -4.02 -3.59
N PRO A 226 -14.67 -4.68 -3.14
CA PRO A 226 -15.86 -3.99 -2.63
C PRO A 226 -15.60 -3.12 -1.38
N GLY A 227 -14.48 -3.33 -0.71
CA GLY A 227 -14.07 -2.58 0.49
C GLY A 227 -13.30 -1.30 0.19
N ALA A 228 -12.90 -1.06 -1.06
CA ALA A 228 -12.05 0.07 -1.45
C ALA A 228 -12.57 1.42 -0.96
N ALA A 229 -13.86 1.69 -1.11
CA ALA A 229 -14.49 2.95 -0.67
C ALA A 229 -14.40 3.23 0.85
N LYS A 230 -14.16 2.20 1.65
CA LYS A 230 -14.04 2.31 3.12
C LYS A 230 -12.60 2.46 3.60
N ARG A 231 -11.63 2.41 2.70
CA ARG A 231 -10.22 2.58 3.06
C ARG A 231 -9.97 3.96 3.64
N ARG A 232 -9.08 4.01 4.61
CA ARG A 232 -8.61 5.25 5.23
C ARG A 232 -7.11 5.45 5.05
N HIS A 233 -6.40 4.41 4.64
CA HIS A 233 -4.97 4.44 4.39
C HIS A 233 -4.63 3.57 3.19
N LEU A 234 -3.62 3.98 2.45
CA LEU A 234 -2.95 3.19 1.42
C LEU A 234 -1.48 3.05 1.78
N MET A 235 -0.90 1.94 1.39
CA MET A 235 0.53 1.77 1.44
C MET A 235 1.10 1.99 0.04
N VAL A 236 2.03 2.92 -0.06
CA VAL A 236 2.61 3.36 -1.33
C VAL A 236 4.12 3.21 -1.27
N ASP A 237 4.71 2.66 -2.33
CA ASP A 237 6.16 2.64 -2.48
C ASP A 237 6.65 4.03 -2.92
N ARG A 238 7.27 4.78 -2.02
CA ARG A 238 7.74 6.13 -2.32
C ARG A 238 8.89 6.20 -3.31
N ARG A 239 9.58 5.07 -3.59
CA ARG A 239 10.65 5.04 -4.60
C ARG A 239 10.14 5.39 -6.00
N VAL A 240 8.84 5.19 -6.26
CA VAL A 240 8.20 5.54 -7.53
C VAL A 240 8.23 7.05 -7.80
N VAL A 241 8.28 7.87 -6.75
CA VAL A 241 8.26 9.34 -6.84
C VAL A 241 9.54 10.00 -6.32
N THR A 242 10.51 9.23 -5.86
CA THR A 242 11.82 9.74 -5.44
C THR A 242 12.73 9.80 -6.66
N LEU A 243 13.29 10.97 -6.95
CA LEU A 243 14.27 11.10 -8.02
C LEU A 243 15.51 10.26 -7.70
N PRO A 244 16.02 9.46 -8.67
CA PRO A 244 17.25 8.69 -8.44
C PRO A 244 18.40 9.65 -8.14
N SER A 245 19.11 9.39 -7.04
CA SER A 245 20.36 10.09 -6.75
C SER A 245 21.28 9.92 -7.93
N GLY A 246 21.70 11.01 -8.57
CA GLY A 246 22.66 10.95 -9.66
C GLY A 246 23.93 10.19 -9.24
N PRO A 247 24.74 9.67 -10.20
CA PRO A 247 25.94 8.91 -9.87
C PRO A 247 26.80 9.74 -8.91
N LYS A 248 27.16 9.13 -7.77
CA LYS A 248 28.11 9.73 -6.83
C LYS A 248 29.39 9.94 -7.62
N THR A 249 29.67 11.18 -8.02
CA THR A 249 31.00 11.56 -8.53
C THR A 249 31.99 11.32 -7.40
N THR A 250 32.74 10.24 -7.52
CA THR A 250 33.93 9.94 -6.73
C THR A 250 35.03 10.91 -7.06
#